data_40474fbe319c605ee7453fb7b861e751
#
_entry.id   40474fbe319c605ee7453fb7b861e751
#
_cell.length_a   1.000
_cell.length_b   1.000
_cell.length_c   1.000
_cell.angle_alpha   90.00
_cell.angle_beta   90.00
_cell.angle_gamma   90.00
#
_symmetry.space_group_name_H-M   'P 1'
#
loop_
_entity.id
_entity.type
_entity.pdbx_description
1 polymer ?
#
loop_
_entity_poly.entity_id
_entity_poly.type
_entity_poly.pdbx_seq_one_letter_code
_entity_poly.pdbx_strand_id
1 'polypeptide(L)'
;MKMLAMTIALTLVSGKVLAETDVAISKEMPTVTVETADGPVEIGRIQDTDNEISGEWARTSRPCPEFCIQPMTPAEGVSTIGELELIAMLQDPDALVVDSRTYDWFEGGTIPGAVNIPYTRTVDELGQMGCAPDFDGWDCSEAKHVALFCNGIWCGQSPTAIRSMIQAGFPADRISYYRGGMQVWRLLGLSVTGD
;
A
#
# COMPACT_ATOMS: atom_id res chain seq x y z
N MET A 1 -48.37 48.17 30.06
CA MET A 1 -48.28 46.86 29.35
C MET A 1 -47.00 46.87 28.50
N LYS A 2 -45.91 46.19 28.92
CA LYS A 2 -44.67 46.02 28.17
C LYS A 2 -44.73 44.65 27.51
N MET A 3 -44.78 44.59 26.17
CA MET A 3 -44.66 43.37 25.38
C MET A 3 -43.17 42.98 25.28
N LEU A 4 -42.83 41.81 25.79
CA LEU A 4 -41.51 41.20 25.68
C LEU A 4 -41.47 40.40 24.42
N ALA A 5 -40.68 40.84 23.41
CA ALA A 5 -40.46 40.09 22.18
C ALA A 5 -39.40 39.00 22.44
N MET A 6 -39.80 37.76 22.34
CA MET A 6 -38.92 36.59 22.45
C MET A 6 -38.36 36.23 21.07
N THR A 7 -37.09 36.53 20.86
CA THR A 7 -36.39 36.20 19.64
C THR A 7 -35.89 34.75 19.70
N ILE A 8 -36.44 33.86 18.91
CA ILE A 8 -35.97 32.46 18.76
C ILE A 8 -34.81 32.47 17.77
N ALA A 9 -33.61 32.20 18.25
CA ALA A 9 -32.44 31.98 17.40
C ALA A 9 -32.49 30.55 16.84
N LEU A 10 -32.69 30.43 15.53
CA LEU A 10 -32.66 29.18 14.80
C LEU A 10 -31.20 28.85 14.49
N THR A 11 -30.59 27.93 15.24
CA THR A 11 -29.24 27.42 14.95
C THR A 11 -29.33 26.42 13.81
N LEU A 12 -28.85 26.79 12.62
CA LEU A 12 -28.62 25.89 11.49
C LEU A 12 -27.42 24.99 11.85
N VAL A 13 -27.74 23.74 12.18
CA VAL A 13 -26.71 22.66 12.23
C VAL A 13 -26.41 22.26 10.78
N SER A 14 -25.28 22.75 10.25
CA SER A 14 -24.75 22.25 8.98
C SER A 14 -24.24 20.83 9.18
N GLY A 15 -25.12 19.85 8.96
CA GLY A 15 -24.70 18.47 8.82
C GLY A 15 -23.87 18.35 7.53
N LYS A 16 -22.61 17.91 7.63
CA LYS A 16 -21.89 17.38 6.46
C LYS A 16 -22.68 16.21 5.92
N VAL A 17 -23.34 16.39 4.78
CA VAL A 17 -23.83 15.26 3.98
C VAL A 17 -22.58 14.60 3.41
N LEU A 18 -22.16 13.49 3.99
CA LEU A 18 -21.19 12.62 3.36
C LEU A 18 -21.85 12.11 2.05
N ALA A 19 -21.22 12.37 0.93
CA ALA A 19 -21.65 11.80 -0.34
C ALA A 19 -21.65 10.28 -0.20
N GLU A 20 -22.74 9.64 -0.56
CA GLU A 20 -22.81 8.17 -0.59
C GLU A 20 -21.80 7.67 -1.64
N THR A 21 -20.92 6.74 -1.23
CA THR A 21 -19.89 6.19 -2.09
C THR A 21 -20.46 4.96 -2.80
N ASP A 22 -20.77 5.08 -4.08
CA ASP A 22 -21.38 4.00 -4.88
C ASP A 22 -20.36 2.87 -5.15
N VAL A 23 -19.07 3.22 -5.39
CA VAL A 23 -18.00 2.25 -5.61
C VAL A 23 -17.13 2.16 -4.34
N ALA A 24 -17.46 1.22 -3.48
CA ALA A 24 -16.77 1.02 -2.20
C ALA A 24 -15.56 0.07 -2.34
N ILE A 25 -14.60 0.15 -1.41
CA ILE A 25 -13.50 -0.82 -1.29
C ILE A 25 -14.05 -2.21 -0.98
N SER A 26 -14.92 -2.29 0.04
CA SER A 26 -15.71 -3.49 0.36
C SER A 26 -17.08 -3.07 0.87
N LYS A 27 -17.95 -4.05 1.12
CA LYS A 27 -19.31 -3.78 1.63
C LYS A 27 -19.32 -3.02 2.96
N GLU A 28 -18.36 -3.31 3.84
CA GLU A 28 -18.22 -2.71 5.17
C GLU A 28 -17.22 -1.54 5.20
N MET A 29 -16.47 -1.34 4.11
CA MET A 29 -15.39 -0.35 4.01
C MET A 29 -15.55 0.45 2.71
N PRO A 30 -16.32 1.55 2.71
CA PRO A 30 -16.42 2.40 1.52
C PRO A 30 -15.09 3.07 1.17
N THR A 31 -14.43 3.66 2.15
CA THR A 31 -13.10 4.27 2.07
C THR A 31 -12.33 3.98 3.35
N VAL A 32 -11.03 4.28 3.37
CA VAL A 32 -10.17 4.14 4.55
C VAL A 32 -9.15 5.26 4.59
N THR A 33 -8.86 5.80 5.78
CA THR A 33 -7.80 6.78 5.98
C THR A 33 -6.53 6.07 6.45
N VAL A 34 -5.40 6.43 5.83
CA VAL A 34 -4.07 5.97 6.22
C VAL A 34 -3.18 7.17 6.53
N GLU A 35 -2.24 7.01 7.46
CA GLU A 35 -1.25 8.03 7.78
C GLU A 35 -0.10 7.97 6.77
N THR A 36 0.35 9.13 6.31
CA THR A 36 1.53 9.28 5.44
C THR A 36 2.49 10.32 6.04
N ALA A 37 3.70 10.43 5.49
CA ALA A 37 4.66 11.45 5.91
C ALA A 37 4.11 12.89 5.73
N ASP A 38 3.21 13.10 4.76
CA ASP A 38 2.61 14.39 4.44
C ASP A 38 1.24 14.60 5.11
N GLY A 39 0.83 13.70 6.00
CA GLY A 39 -0.44 13.71 6.72
C GLY A 39 -1.41 12.62 6.24
N PRO A 40 -2.64 12.58 6.79
CA PRO A 40 -3.61 11.54 6.48
C PRO A 40 -4.11 11.64 5.03
N VAL A 41 -4.19 10.49 4.36
CA VAL A 41 -4.71 10.35 3.00
C VAL A 41 -5.87 9.35 3.01
N GLU A 42 -6.96 9.68 2.32
CA GLU A 42 -8.07 8.76 2.12
C GLU A 42 -7.80 7.86 0.91
N ILE A 43 -7.85 6.55 1.12
CA ILE A 43 -7.90 5.54 0.07
C ILE A 43 -9.37 5.23 -0.20
N GLY A 44 -9.77 5.38 -1.45
CA GLY A 44 -11.07 5.01 -1.97
C GLY A 44 -10.91 4.37 -3.33
N ARG A 45 -12.05 4.14 -4.00
CA ARG A 45 -12.07 3.68 -5.40
C ARG A 45 -12.56 4.80 -6.30
N ILE A 46 -12.14 4.79 -7.56
CA ILE A 46 -12.65 5.68 -8.62
C ILE A 46 -14.16 5.49 -8.71
N GLN A 47 -14.93 6.59 -8.67
CA GLN A 47 -16.40 6.58 -8.68
C GLN A 47 -16.99 6.53 -10.09
N ASP A 48 -16.20 6.75 -11.12
CA ASP A 48 -16.59 6.57 -12.52
C ASP A 48 -16.61 5.08 -12.85
N THR A 49 -17.80 4.50 -13.01
CA THR A 49 -17.99 3.09 -13.35
C THR A 49 -17.58 2.73 -14.78
N ASP A 50 -17.40 3.72 -15.65
CA ASP A 50 -16.90 3.55 -17.02
C ASP A 50 -15.38 3.75 -17.13
N ASN A 51 -14.70 3.99 -15.98
CA ASN A 51 -13.24 4.15 -15.96
C ASN A 51 -12.53 2.87 -16.41
N GLU A 52 -11.59 3.02 -17.33
CA GLU A 52 -10.78 1.93 -17.87
C GLU A 52 -9.31 2.11 -17.49
N ILE A 53 -8.65 0.98 -17.21
CA ILE A 53 -7.20 0.97 -17.02
C ILE A 53 -6.51 1.30 -18.35
N SER A 54 -5.49 2.17 -18.32
CA SER A 54 -4.86 2.69 -19.53
C SER A 54 -3.32 2.72 -19.45
N GLY A 55 -2.68 3.15 -20.53
CA GLY A 55 -1.25 3.36 -20.60
C GLY A 55 -0.42 2.12 -20.31
N GLU A 56 0.62 2.29 -19.50
CA GLU A 56 1.56 1.21 -19.13
C GLU A 56 0.87 0.09 -18.35
N TRP A 57 -0.16 0.40 -17.56
CA TRP A 57 -0.89 -0.55 -16.75
C TRP A 57 -1.84 -1.45 -17.53
N ALA A 58 -2.29 -1.04 -18.71
CA ALA A 58 -3.11 -1.84 -19.64
C ALA A 58 -2.30 -2.80 -20.51
N ARG A 59 -0.97 -2.68 -20.53
CA ARG A 59 -0.11 -3.54 -21.34
C ARG A 59 -0.13 -4.99 -20.86
N THR A 60 -0.34 -5.89 -21.79
CA THR A 60 -0.29 -7.35 -21.59
C THR A 60 0.93 -7.95 -22.30
N SER A 61 1.17 -9.25 -22.10
CA SER A 61 2.15 -10.04 -22.90
C SER A 61 3.56 -9.42 -22.94
N ARG A 62 4.01 -8.93 -21.79
CA ARG A 62 5.36 -8.36 -21.64
C ARG A 62 6.42 -9.45 -21.87
N PRO A 63 7.54 -9.13 -22.55
CA PRO A 63 8.57 -10.14 -22.84
C PRO A 63 9.26 -10.62 -21.56
N CYS A 64 9.45 -11.95 -21.47
CA CYS A 64 10.27 -12.58 -20.43
C CYS A 64 11.62 -13.03 -21.05
N PRO A 65 12.77 -12.79 -20.42
CA PRO A 65 12.95 -11.99 -19.22
C PRO A 65 12.77 -10.50 -19.54
N GLU A 66 12.43 -9.66 -18.77
CA GLU A 66 12.52 -9.40 -17.34
C GLU A 66 11.12 -9.48 -16.69
N PHE A 67 10.04 -9.50 -17.52
CA PHE A 67 8.66 -9.49 -17.02
C PHE A 67 8.08 -10.90 -16.99
N CYS A 68 8.72 -11.79 -16.26
CA CYS A 68 8.27 -13.18 -16.13
C CYS A 68 7.22 -13.32 -15.03
N ILE A 69 6.25 -14.22 -15.24
CA ILE A 69 5.25 -14.53 -14.20
C ILE A 69 5.96 -15.01 -12.93
N GLN A 70 5.68 -14.33 -11.81
CA GLN A 70 6.25 -14.66 -10.51
C GLN A 70 5.42 -15.75 -9.81
N PRO A 71 6.05 -16.59 -8.97
CA PRO A 71 5.33 -17.60 -8.18
C PRO A 71 4.34 -16.95 -7.23
N MET A 72 3.35 -17.73 -6.76
CA MET A 72 2.40 -17.26 -5.76
C MET A 72 3.12 -16.91 -4.47
N THR A 73 4.03 -17.76 -4.00
CA THR A 73 4.84 -17.54 -2.81
C THR A 73 6.31 -17.41 -3.23
N PRO A 74 6.97 -16.28 -2.96
CA PRO A 74 8.34 -16.01 -3.44
C PRO A 74 9.43 -16.78 -2.67
N ALA A 75 9.15 -17.19 -1.42
CA ALA A 75 10.02 -17.99 -0.55
C ALA A 75 9.18 -18.70 0.51
N GLU A 76 9.72 -19.77 1.10
CA GLU A 76 9.10 -20.49 2.21
C GLU A 76 8.95 -19.60 3.44
N GLY A 77 7.83 -19.71 4.16
CA GLY A 77 7.51 -18.89 5.33
C GLY A 77 6.85 -17.54 5.00
N VAL A 78 6.91 -17.08 3.75
CA VAL A 78 6.32 -15.81 3.33
C VAL A 78 4.83 -15.98 3.02
N SER A 79 3.99 -15.10 3.56
CA SER A 79 2.56 -15.04 3.24
C SER A 79 2.30 -14.24 1.98
N THR A 80 1.40 -14.71 1.11
CA THR A 80 0.87 -13.90 -0.01
C THR A 80 -0.46 -13.30 0.39
N ILE A 81 -0.61 -11.99 0.21
CA ILE A 81 -1.77 -11.21 0.65
C ILE A 81 -2.47 -10.53 -0.51
N GLY A 82 -3.73 -10.18 -0.31
CA GLY A 82 -4.54 -9.34 -1.20
C GLY A 82 -4.63 -7.88 -0.72
N GLU A 83 -5.53 -7.14 -1.35
CA GLU A 83 -5.68 -5.70 -1.14
C GLU A 83 -6.21 -5.37 0.25
N LEU A 84 -7.15 -6.16 0.77
CA LEU A 84 -7.75 -5.89 2.08
C LEU A 84 -6.74 -6.11 3.22
N GLU A 85 -5.92 -7.14 3.13
CA GLU A 85 -4.85 -7.40 4.09
C GLU A 85 -3.77 -6.31 4.00
N LEU A 86 -3.44 -5.86 2.78
CA LEU A 86 -2.50 -4.75 2.59
C LEU A 86 -3.04 -3.44 3.21
N ILE A 87 -4.32 -3.14 3.00
CA ILE A 87 -4.98 -1.98 3.60
C ILE A 87 -4.96 -2.07 5.13
N ALA A 88 -5.19 -3.25 5.70
CA ALA A 88 -5.08 -3.45 7.14
C ALA A 88 -3.65 -3.18 7.64
N MET A 89 -2.62 -3.60 6.91
CA MET A 89 -1.22 -3.31 7.25
C MET A 89 -0.88 -1.81 7.13
N LEU A 90 -1.48 -1.07 6.19
CA LEU A 90 -1.30 0.38 6.09
C LEU A 90 -1.89 1.15 7.29
N GLN A 91 -2.83 0.55 8.02
CA GLN A 91 -3.43 1.12 9.23
C GLN A 91 -2.73 0.65 10.53
N ASP A 92 -1.86 -0.34 10.44
CA ASP A 92 -1.14 -0.90 11.59
C ASP A 92 0.18 -0.14 11.81
N PRO A 93 0.38 0.54 12.95
CA PRO A 93 1.62 1.26 13.27
C PRO A 93 2.84 0.33 13.43
N ASP A 94 2.61 -0.95 13.72
CA ASP A 94 3.66 -1.97 13.88
C ASP A 94 3.99 -2.68 12.55
N ALA A 95 3.31 -2.33 11.47
CA ALA A 95 3.61 -2.81 10.13
C ALA A 95 4.32 -1.76 9.27
N LEU A 96 4.93 -2.20 8.17
CA LEU A 96 5.50 -1.34 7.15
C LEU A 96 5.16 -1.87 5.77
N VAL A 97 4.56 -1.04 4.93
CA VAL A 97 4.31 -1.37 3.52
C VAL A 97 5.41 -0.76 2.65
N VAL A 98 6.09 -1.61 1.89
CA VAL A 98 7.30 -1.28 1.12
C VAL A 98 7.03 -1.40 -0.37
N ASP A 99 7.17 -0.29 -1.07
CA ASP A 99 7.29 -0.28 -2.52
C ASP A 99 8.72 -0.62 -2.91
N SER A 100 8.92 -1.84 -3.43
CA SER A 100 10.25 -2.36 -3.81
C SER A 100 10.68 -1.93 -5.21
N ARG A 101 9.91 -1.08 -5.89
CA ARG A 101 10.23 -0.58 -7.22
C ARG A 101 11.40 0.42 -7.19
N THR A 102 12.02 0.64 -8.36
CA THR A 102 12.96 1.74 -8.53
C THR A 102 12.28 3.08 -8.28
N TYR A 103 13.06 4.08 -7.93
CA TYR A 103 12.58 5.42 -7.58
C TYR A 103 11.71 6.05 -8.70
N ASP A 104 12.09 5.92 -9.96
CA ASP A 104 11.33 6.45 -11.10
C ASP A 104 9.90 5.87 -11.18
N TRP A 105 9.74 4.57 -10.85
CA TRP A 105 8.43 3.94 -10.76
C TRP A 105 7.62 4.41 -9.56
N PHE A 106 8.29 4.64 -8.44
CA PHE A 106 7.65 5.15 -7.21
C PHE A 106 7.11 6.57 -7.43
N GLU A 107 7.91 7.48 -8.02
CA GLU A 107 7.49 8.85 -8.31
C GLU A 107 6.32 8.92 -9.30
N GLY A 108 6.22 7.98 -10.24
CA GLY A 108 5.09 7.83 -11.15
C GLY A 108 3.84 7.25 -10.49
N GLY A 109 3.76 7.26 -9.16
CA GLY A 109 2.60 6.89 -8.36
C GLY A 109 2.78 5.59 -7.57
N THR A 110 2.39 5.63 -6.29
CA THR A 110 2.48 4.52 -5.35
C THR A 110 1.21 4.35 -4.52
N ILE A 111 1.14 3.27 -3.75
CA ILE A 111 0.08 3.05 -2.76
C ILE A 111 0.25 4.05 -1.63
N PRO A 112 -0.79 4.83 -1.26
CA PRO A 112 -0.70 5.78 -0.15
C PRO A 112 -0.22 5.13 1.14
N GLY A 113 0.75 5.75 1.81
CA GLY A 113 1.35 5.22 3.05
C GLY A 113 2.49 4.22 2.83
N ALA A 114 2.75 3.76 1.61
CA ALA A 114 3.92 2.94 1.32
C ALA A 114 5.21 3.76 1.30
N VAL A 115 6.31 3.17 1.80
CA VAL A 115 7.65 3.74 1.72
C VAL A 115 8.41 3.12 0.55
N ASN A 116 9.22 3.91 -0.16
CA ASN A 116 10.05 3.35 -1.22
C ASN A 116 11.38 2.84 -0.67
N ILE A 117 11.59 1.55 -0.79
CA ILE A 117 12.88 0.90 -0.55
C ILE A 117 13.17 0.03 -1.77
N PRO A 118 13.92 0.53 -2.75
CA PRO A 118 14.22 -0.20 -3.97
C PRO A 118 14.79 -1.59 -3.68
N TYR A 119 14.38 -2.58 -4.46
CA TYR A 119 14.78 -4.00 -4.27
C TYR A 119 16.31 -4.21 -4.21
N THR A 120 17.09 -3.32 -4.81
CA THR A 120 18.57 -3.33 -4.78
C THR A 120 19.15 -2.79 -3.48
N ARG A 121 18.36 -2.10 -2.65
CA ARG A 121 18.79 -1.45 -1.42
C ARG A 121 18.18 -2.08 -0.17
N THR A 122 17.30 -3.05 -0.33
CA THR A 122 16.48 -3.59 0.76
C THR A 122 17.32 -4.10 1.93
N VAL A 123 18.46 -4.76 1.66
CA VAL A 123 19.35 -5.28 2.71
C VAL A 123 20.05 -4.14 3.46
N ASP A 124 20.45 -3.06 2.77
CA ASP A 124 21.07 -1.89 3.38
C ASP A 124 20.10 -1.12 4.29
N GLU A 125 18.80 -1.25 4.02
CA GLU A 125 17.72 -0.48 4.66
C GLU A 125 16.89 -1.31 5.68
N LEU A 126 17.39 -2.48 6.10
CA LEU A 126 16.69 -3.33 7.09
C LEU A 126 16.44 -2.61 8.43
N GLY A 127 17.24 -1.58 8.74
CA GLY A 127 16.99 -0.72 9.90
C GLY A 127 15.66 -0.01 9.89
N GLN A 128 15.12 0.37 8.71
CA GLN A 128 13.78 0.96 8.59
C GLN A 128 12.67 -0.07 8.89
N MET A 129 12.98 -1.34 8.76
CA MET A 129 12.09 -2.47 9.01
C MET A 129 12.21 -3.01 10.45
N GLY A 130 12.94 -2.30 11.32
CA GLY A 130 13.08 -2.63 12.74
C GLY A 130 14.24 -3.56 13.09
N CYS A 131 15.15 -3.86 12.14
CA CYS A 131 16.39 -4.57 12.47
C CYS A 131 17.42 -3.61 13.05
N ALA A 132 18.27 -4.12 13.95
CA ALA A 132 19.42 -3.39 14.50
C ALA A 132 20.72 -3.91 13.84
N PRO A 133 21.71 -3.02 13.58
CA PRO A 133 23.03 -3.46 13.17
C PRO A 133 23.66 -4.38 14.21
N ASP A 134 24.25 -5.51 13.80
CA ASP A 134 24.96 -6.44 14.65
C ASP A 134 26.37 -6.71 14.08
N PHE A 135 27.23 -7.38 14.86
CA PHE A 135 28.63 -7.62 14.50
C PHE A 135 28.79 -8.35 13.16
N ASP A 136 27.94 -9.33 12.88
CA ASP A 136 27.95 -10.16 11.66
C ASP A 136 26.84 -9.81 10.65
N GLY A 137 26.18 -8.65 10.82
CA GLY A 137 25.10 -8.23 9.91
C GLY A 137 23.94 -7.50 10.59
N TRP A 138 22.77 -8.14 10.69
CA TRP A 138 21.56 -7.56 11.24
C TRP A 138 20.93 -8.46 12.30
N ASP A 139 20.57 -7.88 13.44
CA ASP A 139 19.62 -8.48 14.39
C ASP A 139 18.19 -8.03 14.03
N CYS A 140 17.37 -8.96 13.55
CA CYS A 140 16.00 -8.73 13.16
C CYS A 140 14.99 -9.38 14.13
N SER A 141 15.36 -9.67 15.37
CA SER A 141 14.48 -10.26 16.40
C SER A 141 13.24 -9.39 16.68
N GLU A 142 13.39 -8.07 16.62
CA GLU A 142 12.34 -7.07 16.82
C GLU A 142 11.80 -6.49 15.50
N ALA A 143 12.05 -7.17 14.37
CA ALA A 143 11.63 -6.69 13.07
C ALA A 143 10.11 -6.51 12.99
N LYS A 144 9.67 -5.48 12.28
CA LYS A 144 8.25 -5.22 12.00
C LYS A 144 7.65 -6.29 11.09
N HIS A 145 6.32 -6.39 11.04
CA HIS A 145 5.65 -7.01 9.93
C HIS A 145 5.77 -6.13 8.68
N VAL A 146 6.29 -6.69 7.58
CA VAL A 146 6.50 -5.92 6.35
C VAL A 146 5.71 -6.53 5.20
N ALA A 147 5.07 -5.68 4.38
CA ALA A 147 4.47 -6.10 3.11
C ALA A 147 5.27 -5.49 1.96
N LEU A 148 5.72 -6.31 1.03
CA LEU A 148 6.44 -5.83 -0.15
C LEU A 148 5.61 -6.03 -1.41
N PHE A 149 5.64 -5.01 -2.28
CA PHE A 149 5.03 -5.07 -3.61
C PHE A 149 5.92 -4.45 -4.68
N CYS A 150 5.57 -4.70 -5.93
CA CYS A 150 6.13 -4.02 -7.09
C CYS A 150 5.06 -3.75 -8.17
N ASN A 151 5.39 -3.80 -9.46
CA ASN A 151 4.45 -3.41 -10.50
C ASN A 151 3.28 -4.40 -10.73
N GLY A 152 3.43 -5.67 -10.37
CA GLY A 152 2.39 -6.68 -10.56
C GLY A 152 2.92 -8.10 -10.63
N ILE A 153 2.06 -9.04 -10.99
CA ILE A 153 2.33 -10.49 -10.98
C ILE A 153 3.48 -10.93 -11.90
N TRP A 154 3.93 -10.06 -12.78
CA TRP A 154 5.02 -10.26 -13.74
C TRP A 154 6.33 -9.58 -13.32
N CYS A 155 6.32 -8.83 -12.20
CA CYS A 155 7.46 -8.05 -11.74
C CYS A 155 8.28 -8.82 -10.70
N GLY A 156 9.59 -8.98 -10.94
CA GLY A 156 10.49 -9.73 -10.06
C GLY A 156 11.15 -8.90 -8.94
N GLN A 157 10.89 -7.59 -8.84
CA GLN A 157 11.60 -6.72 -7.89
C GLN A 157 11.30 -7.07 -6.43
N SER A 158 10.04 -7.11 -6.01
CA SER A 158 9.70 -7.51 -4.63
C SER A 158 10.05 -8.98 -4.31
N PRO A 159 9.83 -9.97 -5.19
CA PRO A 159 10.37 -11.33 -4.95
C PRO A 159 11.88 -11.38 -4.76
N THR A 160 12.64 -10.53 -5.46
CA THR A 160 14.09 -10.44 -5.30
C THR A 160 14.46 -9.80 -3.95
N ALA A 161 13.81 -8.68 -3.60
CA ALA A 161 13.97 -8.03 -2.30
C ALA A 161 13.71 -9.02 -1.15
N ILE A 162 12.58 -9.73 -1.19
CA ILE A 162 12.17 -10.72 -0.18
C ILE A 162 13.25 -11.80 0.02
N ARG A 163 13.74 -12.39 -1.07
CA ARG A 163 14.80 -13.41 -0.98
C ARG A 163 16.09 -12.84 -0.39
N SER A 164 16.48 -11.63 -0.77
CA SER A 164 17.68 -10.96 -0.23
C SER A 164 17.54 -10.65 1.26
N MET A 165 16.36 -10.21 1.72
CA MET A 165 16.07 -9.98 3.13
C MET A 165 16.21 -11.26 3.96
N ILE A 166 15.60 -12.36 3.49
CA ILE A 166 15.68 -13.67 4.17
C ILE A 166 17.13 -14.16 4.24
N GLN A 167 17.90 -14.00 3.16
CA GLN A 167 19.34 -14.34 3.14
C GLN A 167 20.16 -13.48 4.12
N ALA A 168 19.73 -12.26 4.38
CA ALA A 168 20.34 -11.36 5.36
C ALA A 168 19.84 -11.58 6.81
N GLY A 169 18.99 -12.58 7.05
CA GLY A 169 18.50 -12.95 8.39
C GLY A 169 17.15 -12.37 8.78
N PHE A 170 16.42 -11.68 7.88
CA PHE A 170 15.08 -11.19 8.19
C PHE A 170 14.10 -12.37 8.33
N PRO A 171 13.24 -12.43 9.38
CA PRO A 171 12.30 -13.52 9.60
C PRO A 171 11.27 -13.61 8.45
N ALA A 172 11.21 -14.77 7.78
CA ALA A 172 10.32 -14.98 6.64
C ALA A 172 8.83 -14.90 7.01
N ASP A 173 8.48 -15.30 8.23
CA ASP A 173 7.11 -15.25 8.77
C ASP A 173 6.62 -13.82 9.09
N ARG A 174 7.52 -12.85 9.11
CA ARG A 174 7.22 -11.42 9.21
C ARG A 174 7.12 -10.72 7.86
N ILE A 175 7.23 -11.47 6.75
CA ILE A 175 7.14 -10.93 5.40
C ILE A 175 5.81 -11.32 4.76
N SER A 176 5.10 -10.33 4.24
CA SER A 176 3.95 -10.48 3.37
C SER A 176 4.30 -10.04 1.95
N TYR A 177 3.83 -10.78 0.95
CA TYR A 177 4.00 -10.46 -0.45
C TYR A 177 2.67 -10.03 -1.05
N TYR A 178 2.51 -8.74 -1.35
CA TYR A 178 1.38 -8.26 -2.14
C TYR A 178 1.67 -8.49 -3.63
N ARG A 179 1.28 -9.67 -4.11
CA ARG A 179 1.57 -10.14 -5.47
C ARG A 179 0.89 -9.32 -6.56
N GLY A 180 -0.29 -8.77 -6.28
CA GLY A 180 -1.06 -7.93 -7.21
C GLY A 180 -0.30 -6.69 -7.67
N GLY A 181 0.43 -6.07 -6.77
CA GLY A 181 1.21 -4.87 -7.01
C GLY A 181 0.38 -3.71 -7.55
N MET A 182 1.04 -2.72 -8.10
CA MET A 182 0.38 -1.52 -8.63
C MET A 182 -0.63 -1.82 -9.74
N GLN A 183 -0.41 -2.87 -10.55
CA GLN A 183 -1.32 -3.17 -11.66
C GLN A 183 -2.69 -3.60 -11.17
N VAL A 184 -2.77 -4.49 -10.15
CA VAL A 184 -4.07 -4.91 -9.59
C VAL A 184 -4.67 -3.79 -8.75
N TRP A 185 -3.86 -3.04 -7.99
CA TRP A 185 -4.29 -1.88 -7.23
C TRP A 185 -5.01 -0.85 -8.13
N ARG A 186 -4.39 -0.49 -9.26
CA ARG A 186 -4.97 0.43 -10.25
C ARG A 186 -6.16 -0.19 -11.00
N LEU A 187 -6.14 -1.49 -11.29
CA LEU A 187 -7.25 -2.20 -11.93
C LEU A 187 -8.52 -2.14 -11.08
N LEU A 188 -8.38 -2.14 -9.77
CA LEU A 188 -9.48 -1.97 -8.81
C LEU A 188 -9.90 -0.50 -8.63
N GLY A 189 -9.21 0.43 -9.27
CA GLY A 189 -9.50 1.86 -9.16
C GLY A 189 -9.14 2.46 -7.79
N LEU A 190 -8.24 1.82 -7.03
CA LEU A 190 -7.82 2.32 -5.72
C LEU A 190 -6.93 3.56 -5.85
N SER A 191 -7.03 4.46 -4.86
CA SER A 191 -6.29 5.71 -4.80
C SER A 191 -4.78 5.51 -4.90
N VAL A 192 -4.10 6.41 -5.59
CA VAL A 192 -2.63 6.42 -5.77
C VAL A 192 -2.12 7.80 -5.41
N THR A 193 -0.91 7.89 -4.86
CA THR A 193 -0.20 9.15 -4.61
C THR A 193 0.95 9.31 -5.59
N GLY A 194 1.30 10.56 -5.95
CA GLY A 194 2.41 10.85 -6.87
C GLY A 194 2.05 10.86 -8.35
N ASP A 195 0.77 10.75 -8.71
CA ASP A 195 0.28 10.87 -10.11
C ASP A 195 0.13 12.33 -10.53
#